data_559f044e707a08d168089bd23c76f9a1
#
_entry.id   559f044e707a08d168089bd23c76f9a1
#
_cell.length_a   1.000
_cell.length_b   1.000
_cell.length_c   1.000
_cell.angle_alpha   90.00
_cell.angle_beta   90.00
_cell.angle_gamma   90.00
#
_symmetry.space_group_name_H-M   'P 1'
#
loop_
_entity.id
_entity.type
_entity.pdbx_description
1 polymer ?
#
loop_
_entity_poly.entity_id
_entity_poly.type
_entity_poly.pdbx_seq_one_letter_code
_entity_poly.pdbx_strand_id
1 'polypeptide(L)'
;MTQIPKLFAILSAATVGLVMATMPASAQSPGERGHALLKEFCAPCHGVERTGASPHAAAPAFRTLGNSFDLDGFSNRLQRGLEPGHPDMPAFKFNEEDARAVAAYLRSIQQ
;
A
#
# COMPACT_ATOMS: atom_id res chain seq x y z
N MET A 1 -43.70 -70.29 -14.72
CA MET A 1 -43.84 -68.86 -15.01
C MET A 1 -43.19 -68.12 -13.90
N THR A 2 -41.91 -67.79 -14.08
CA THR A 2 -41.11 -67.12 -13.03
C THR A 2 -40.80 -65.72 -13.49
N GLN A 3 -41.44 -64.75 -12.87
CA GLN A 3 -41.18 -63.32 -13.13
C GLN A 3 -39.92 -62.90 -12.35
N ILE A 4 -38.91 -62.41 -13.05
CA ILE A 4 -37.69 -61.86 -12.48
C ILE A 4 -37.87 -60.32 -12.35
N PRO A 5 -37.79 -59.73 -11.14
CA PRO A 5 -37.87 -58.30 -11.00
C PRO A 5 -36.56 -57.68 -11.44
N LYS A 6 -36.66 -56.71 -12.34
CA LYS A 6 -35.53 -55.88 -12.77
C LYS A 6 -35.14 -54.93 -11.62
N LEU A 7 -33.95 -55.14 -11.04
CA LEU A 7 -33.35 -54.18 -10.15
C LEU A 7 -32.86 -52.97 -10.99
N PHE A 8 -33.50 -51.84 -10.80
CA PHE A 8 -32.96 -50.56 -11.25
C PHE A 8 -31.93 -50.07 -10.24
N ALA A 9 -30.66 -50.19 -10.60
CA ALA A 9 -29.58 -49.54 -9.87
C ALA A 9 -29.59 -48.05 -10.17
N ILE A 10 -30.01 -47.24 -9.20
CA ILE A 10 -29.92 -45.78 -9.29
C ILE A 10 -28.49 -45.39 -8.89
N LEU A 11 -27.66 -45.05 -9.88
CA LEU A 11 -26.36 -44.42 -9.65
C LEU A 11 -26.60 -42.97 -9.24
N SER A 12 -26.51 -42.66 -7.96
CA SER A 12 -26.46 -41.31 -7.44
C SER A 12 -25.05 -40.76 -7.66
N ALA A 13 -24.87 -39.95 -8.69
CA ALA A 13 -23.65 -39.18 -8.89
C ALA A 13 -23.64 -38.00 -7.88
N ALA A 14 -22.88 -38.15 -6.81
CA ALA A 14 -22.61 -37.03 -5.89
C ALA A 14 -21.65 -36.04 -6.55
N THR A 15 -22.20 -34.95 -7.07
CA THR A 15 -21.38 -33.79 -7.51
C THR A 15 -20.88 -33.05 -6.28
N VAL A 16 -19.62 -33.27 -5.93
CA VAL A 16 -18.91 -32.46 -4.95
C VAL A 16 -18.63 -31.09 -5.59
N GLY A 17 -19.48 -30.11 -5.29
CA GLY A 17 -19.27 -28.71 -5.67
C GLY A 17 -18.09 -28.14 -4.89
N LEU A 18 -16.98 -27.91 -5.56
CA LEU A 18 -15.83 -27.18 -5.03
C LEU A 18 -16.23 -25.71 -4.87
N VAL A 19 -16.64 -25.32 -3.68
CA VAL A 19 -16.88 -23.90 -3.35
C VAL A 19 -15.52 -23.23 -3.21
N MET A 20 -15.07 -22.57 -4.29
CA MET A 20 -13.93 -21.65 -4.23
C MET A 20 -14.37 -20.44 -3.41
N ALA A 21 -13.92 -20.37 -2.17
CA ALA A 21 -14.08 -19.18 -1.34
C ALA A 21 -13.20 -18.06 -1.95
N THR A 22 -13.84 -17.15 -2.66
CA THR A 22 -13.17 -15.91 -3.12
C THR A 22 -12.99 -15.03 -1.88
N MET A 23 -11.77 -15.01 -1.32
CA MET A 23 -11.43 -14.03 -0.31
C MET A 23 -11.42 -12.64 -0.96
N PRO A 24 -12.15 -11.65 -0.40
CA PRO A 24 -12.03 -10.29 -0.89
C PRO A 24 -10.57 -9.83 -0.71
N ALA A 25 -9.93 -9.42 -1.79
CA ALA A 25 -8.65 -8.74 -1.71
C ALA A 25 -8.88 -7.43 -0.96
N SER A 26 -8.37 -7.32 0.28
CA SER A 26 -8.44 -6.06 1.03
C SER A 26 -7.64 -5.01 0.28
N ALA A 27 -8.32 -3.97 -0.23
CA ALA A 27 -7.64 -2.81 -0.80
C ALA A 27 -6.82 -2.13 0.31
N GLN A 28 -5.56 -1.80 0.03
CA GLN A 28 -4.72 -1.05 0.96
C GLN A 28 -5.38 0.29 1.28
N SER A 29 -5.34 0.69 2.56
CA SER A 29 -5.72 2.05 2.92
C SER A 29 -4.73 3.06 2.32
N PRO A 30 -5.15 4.32 2.08
CA PRO A 30 -4.22 5.35 1.60
C PRO A 30 -2.96 5.48 2.46
N GLY A 31 -3.10 5.37 3.79
CA GLY A 31 -1.95 5.41 4.70
C GLY A 31 -0.98 4.25 4.51
N GLU A 32 -1.47 3.03 4.34
CA GLU A 32 -0.63 1.84 4.07
C GLU A 32 0.08 1.96 2.73
N ARG A 33 -0.61 2.42 1.69
CA ARG A 33 0.00 2.68 0.39
C ARG A 33 1.06 3.76 0.46
N GLY A 34 0.76 4.88 1.12
CA GLY A 34 1.72 5.98 1.33
C GLY A 34 2.97 5.51 2.09
N HIS A 35 2.81 4.71 3.13
CA HIS A 35 3.92 4.11 3.86
C HIS A 35 4.79 3.22 2.97
N ALA A 36 4.16 2.35 2.17
CA ALA A 36 4.89 1.46 1.24
C ALA A 36 5.72 2.27 0.22
N LEU A 37 5.16 3.34 -0.35
CA LEU A 37 5.86 4.23 -1.28
C LEU A 37 7.06 4.93 -0.61
N LEU A 38 6.88 5.45 0.59
CA LEU A 38 7.97 6.09 1.33
C LEU A 38 9.07 5.11 1.71
N LYS A 39 8.72 3.87 2.07
CA LYS A 39 9.70 2.82 2.32
C LYS A 39 10.53 2.49 1.08
N GLU A 40 9.90 2.43 -0.06
CA GLU A 40 10.57 2.09 -1.32
C GLU A 40 11.49 3.23 -1.81
N PHE A 41 10.98 4.46 -1.82
CA PHE A 41 11.67 5.57 -2.50
C PHE A 41 12.43 6.51 -1.56
N CYS A 42 12.08 6.60 -0.30
CA CYS A 42 12.60 7.62 0.61
C CYS A 42 13.38 7.02 1.80
N ALA A 43 13.03 5.82 2.26
CA ALA A 43 13.67 5.19 3.41
C ALA A 43 15.17 4.91 3.26
N PRO A 44 15.77 4.77 2.07
CA PRO A 44 17.22 4.68 1.95
C PRO A 44 17.99 5.87 2.56
N CYS A 45 17.37 7.04 2.63
CA CYS A 45 17.99 8.24 3.18
C CYS A 45 17.22 8.85 4.36
N HIS A 46 15.89 8.77 4.37
CA HIS A 46 15.03 9.40 5.36
C HIS A 46 14.48 8.41 6.40
N GLY A 47 14.35 8.85 7.64
CA GLY A 47 13.51 8.18 8.63
C GLY A 47 12.03 8.34 8.26
N VAL A 48 11.39 7.27 7.83
CA VAL A 48 9.99 7.28 7.38
C VAL A 48 9.02 6.76 8.45
N GLU A 49 9.54 6.29 9.56
CA GLU A 49 8.75 5.73 10.66
C GLU A 49 8.47 6.77 11.76
N ARG A 50 7.61 6.40 12.71
CA ARG A 50 7.31 7.23 13.89
C ARG A 50 8.52 7.44 14.80
N THR A 51 9.50 6.58 14.71
CA THR A 51 10.72 6.58 15.53
C THR A 51 11.92 6.22 14.66
N GLY A 52 13.11 6.43 15.19
CA GLY A 52 14.35 6.09 14.52
C GLY A 52 15.00 7.27 13.78
N ALA A 53 16.31 7.18 13.60
CA ALA A 53 17.08 8.19 12.88
C ALA A 53 17.00 7.96 11.36
N SER A 54 17.19 9.03 10.58
CA SER A 54 17.43 8.92 9.14
C SER A 54 18.77 8.22 8.88
N PRO A 55 18.84 7.28 7.92
CA PRO A 55 20.12 6.68 7.52
C PRO A 55 21.14 7.70 7.03
N HIS A 56 20.69 8.70 6.26
CA HIS A 56 21.50 9.84 5.86
C HIS A 56 21.33 10.98 6.86
N ALA A 57 22.43 11.41 7.51
CA ALA A 57 22.38 12.35 8.62
C ALA A 57 21.78 13.71 8.26
N ALA A 58 21.94 14.18 7.02
CA ALA A 58 21.40 15.45 6.54
C ALA A 58 19.93 15.34 6.07
N ALA A 59 19.37 14.13 5.94
CA ALA A 59 17.99 13.91 5.52
C ALA A 59 17.06 14.04 6.74
N PRO A 60 16.09 14.98 6.75
CA PRO A 60 15.16 15.09 7.88
C PRO A 60 14.27 13.86 8.01
N ALA A 61 13.96 13.47 9.25
CA ALA A 61 12.95 12.44 9.52
C ALA A 61 11.56 12.98 9.18
N PHE A 62 10.75 12.16 8.53
CA PHE A 62 9.44 12.60 8.02
C PHE A 62 8.41 12.90 9.10
N ARG A 63 8.55 12.33 10.31
CA ARG A 63 7.67 12.63 11.44
C ARG A 63 7.70 14.09 11.91
N THR A 64 8.70 14.86 11.51
CA THR A 64 8.82 16.30 11.82
C THR A 64 8.66 17.20 10.61
N LEU A 65 8.31 16.63 9.46
CA LEU A 65 8.23 17.37 8.20
C LEU A 65 7.18 18.49 8.24
N GLY A 66 6.06 18.26 8.93
CA GLY A 66 4.98 19.23 9.11
C GLY A 66 5.39 20.50 9.88
N ASN A 67 6.50 20.48 10.60
CA ASN A 67 7.03 21.67 11.28
C ASN A 67 7.68 22.68 10.29
N SER A 68 8.05 22.21 9.12
CA SER A 68 8.77 23.04 8.10
C SER A 68 8.01 23.15 6.80
N PHE A 69 7.06 22.24 6.52
CA PHE A 69 6.33 22.17 5.27
C PHE A 69 4.85 21.94 5.50
N ASP A 70 4.04 22.59 4.69
CA ASP A 70 2.65 22.23 4.53
C ASP A 70 2.55 20.88 3.79
N LEU A 71 1.91 19.88 4.41
CA LEU A 71 1.81 18.53 3.87
C LEU A 71 0.92 18.45 2.63
N ASP A 72 -0.06 19.33 2.50
CA ASP A 72 -0.88 19.42 1.28
C ASP A 72 -0.07 20.02 0.13
N GLY A 73 0.69 21.06 0.42
CA GLY A 73 1.66 21.62 -0.50
C GLY A 73 2.74 20.61 -0.93
N PHE A 74 3.16 19.74 -0.02
CA PHE A 74 4.10 18.66 -0.32
C PHE A 74 3.52 17.65 -1.32
N SER A 75 2.27 17.23 -1.13
CA SER A 75 1.55 16.37 -2.09
C SER A 75 1.51 16.98 -3.50
N ASN A 76 1.19 18.26 -3.60
CA ASN A 76 1.19 18.98 -4.87
C ASN A 76 2.57 19.04 -5.52
N ARG A 77 3.63 19.18 -4.73
CA ARG A 77 5.02 19.17 -5.23
C ARG A 77 5.42 17.80 -5.76
N LEU A 78 5.00 16.71 -5.09
CA LEU A 78 5.22 15.34 -5.59
C LEU A 78 4.54 15.10 -6.94
N GLN A 79 3.36 15.67 -7.16
CA GLN A 79 2.65 15.53 -8.44
C GLN A 79 3.33 16.31 -9.57
N ARG A 80 3.86 17.49 -9.29
CA ARG A 80 4.58 18.31 -10.29
C ARG A 80 6.02 17.86 -10.52
N GLY A 81 6.56 17.09 -9.61
CA GLY A 81 7.94 16.70 -9.51
C GLY A 81 8.62 17.46 -8.36
N LEU A 82 9.05 16.69 -7.37
CA LEU A 82 9.82 17.21 -6.24
C LEU A 82 11.26 17.40 -6.70
N GLU A 83 11.65 18.65 -6.88
CA GLU A 83 13.05 18.99 -7.09
C GLU A 83 13.74 19.13 -5.75
N PRO A 84 14.78 18.34 -5.53
CA PRO A 84 15.49 18.35 -4.26
C PRO A 84 16.31 19.63 -4.10
N GLY A 85 16.29 20.17 -2.89
CA GLY A 85 17.21 21.25 -2.51
C GLY A 85 18.61 20.75 -2.13
N HIS A 86 18.87 19.46 -2.25
CA HIS A 86 20.13 18.80 -1.87
C HIS A 86 20.65 17.93 -3.03
N PRO A 87 21.95 18.02 -3.39
CA PRO A 87 22.50 17.32 -4.56
C PRO A 87 22.40 15.79 -4.49
N ASP A 88 22.38 15.23 -3.27
CA ASP A 88 22.31 13.78 -3.07
C ASP A 88 20.89 13.24 -3.08
N MET A 89 19.88 14.09 -3.13
CA MET A 89 18.48 13.67 -3.15
C MET A 89 18.00 13.54 -4.60
N PRO A 90 17.53 12.36 -5.04
CA PRO A 90 16.94 12.19 -6.37
C PRO A 90 15.64 13.00 -6.53
N ALA A 91 15.32 13.35 -7.77
CA ALA A 91 14.02 13.92 -8.12
C ALA A 91 12.95 12.82 -8.13
N PHE A 92 11.77 13.12 -7.57
CA PHE A 92 10.63 12.19 -7.54
C PHE A 92 9.38 12.85 -8.11
N LYS A 93 8.59 12.06 -8.83
CA LYS A 93 7.27 12.46 -9.31
C LYS A 93 6.30 11.30 -9.12
N PHE A 94 5.20 11.57 -8.45
CA PHE A 94 4.11 10.61 -8.25
C PHE A 94 2.84 11.06 -8.97
N ASN A 95 1.99 10.10 -9.31
CA ASN A 95 0.63 10.43 -9.73
C ASN A 95 -0.17 10.99 -8.55
N GLU A 96 -1.36 11.53 -8.83
CA GLU A 96 -2.21 12.19 -7.83
C GLU A 96 -2.61 11.24 -6.69
N GLU A 97 -2.96 9.98 -7.01
CA GLU A 97 -3.37 8.98 -6.02
C GLU A 97 -2.23 8.66 -5.06
N ASP A 98 -1.05 8.40 -5.59
CA ASP A 98 0.14 8.09 -4.81
C ASP A 98 0.61 9.27 -3.96
N ALA A 99 0.58 10.47 -4.51
CA ALA A 99 0.93 11.69 -3.78
C ALA A 99 -0.03 11.95 -2.61
N ARG A 100 -1.34 11.71 -2.80
CA ARG A 100 -2.33 11.80 -1.72
C ARG A 100 -2.14 10.71 -0.67
N ALA A 101 -1.81 9.50 -1.07
CA ALA A 101 -1.52 8.40 -0.17
C ALA A 101 -0.29 8.71 0.71
N VAL A 102 0.76 9.25 0.13
CA VAL A 102 1.95 9.73 0.86
C VAL A 102 1.56 10.80 1.88
N ALA A 103 0.78 11.81 1.48
CA ALA A 103 0.33 12.86 2.39
C ALA A 103 -0.53 12.31 3.55
N ALA A 104 -1.39 11.34 3.28
CA ALA A 104 -2.21 10.69 4.31
C ALA A 104 -1.34 9.98 5.37
N TYR A 105 -0.34 9.24 4.93
CA TYR A 105 0.60 8.61 5.86
C TYR A 105 1.42 9.65 6.63
N LEU A 106 1.99 10.65 5.95
CA LEU A 106 2.78 11.69 6.61
C LEU A 106 2.01 12.41 7.69
N ARG A 107 0.73 12.76 7.48
CA ARG A 107 -0.12 13.34 8.51
C ARG A 107 -0.27 12.44 9.73
N SER A 108 -0.32 11.13 9.54
CA SER A 108 -0.53 10.16 10.61
C SER A 108 0.67 10.01 11.55
N ILE A 109 1.86 10.41 11.12
CA ILE A 109 3.12 10.23 11.88
C ILE A 109 3.71 11.53 12.44
N GLN A 110 3.11 12.69 12.16
CA GLN A 110 3.65 13.97 12.66
C GLN A 110 3.68 14.04 14.19
N GLN A 111 4.73 14.68 14.71
CA GLN A 111 4.99 14.89 16.15
C GLN A 111 5.28 16.35 16.45
#